data_4c6b78bfe46c341c5b909411fdafa793
#
_entry.id   4c6b78bfe46c341c5b909411fdafa793
#
_cell.length_a   1.000
_cell.length_b   1.000
_cell.length_c   1.000
_cell.angle_alpha   90.00
_cell.angle_beta   90.00
_cell.angle_gamma   90.00
#
_symmetry.space_group_name_H-M   'P 1'
#
loop_
_entity.id
_entity.type
_entity.pdbx_description
1 polymer ?
#
loop_
_entity_poly.entity_id
_entity_poly.type
_entity_poly.pdbx_seq_one_letter_code
_entity_poly.pdbx_strand_id
1 'polypeptide(L)'
;MVDIVAILATIVGLSVTIGYGVSQLASGFFNISGAEWLVDNSGRPTLMAQLVGLVLIISASCLSAMSGLKKGIKWLSNINMGLSVFVIAFFVIFGATFFALQTFFYAIWDYLVAMPAMSTTVWSGNGEDPSSALQSWQGAWTIFYWAWWIAFAPFVGLFLARVSRGRTIREYVIGAMIIPSLICLVWFAFVGATAIDLELSGVAQGAIVNADISAQLFKTINLILSPELAVALSVVIVVLLMTFLVTSADSGILIINTLASGGSQSQKQPNM
;
A
#
# COMPACT_ATOMS: atom_id res chain seq x y z
N MET A 1 -8.72 27.18 -11.69
CA MET A 1 -9.25 25.93 -12.26
C MET A 1 -8.33 24.73 -12.04
N VAL A 2 -7.04 24.82 -12.38
CA VAL A 2 -6.07 23.71 -12.18
C VAL A 2 -6.00 23.26 -10.73
N ASP A 3 -5.95 24.19 -9.77
CA ASP A 3 -5.88 23.89 -8.34
C ASP A 3 -7.11 23.12 -7.84
N ILE A 4 -8.30 23.46 -8.34
CA ILE A 4 -9.54 22.74 -7.97
C ILE A 4 -9.49 21.29 -8.47
N VAL A 5 -9.07 21.08 -9.71
CA VAL A 5 -8.92 19.73 -10.29
C VAL A 5 -7.86 18.95 -9.51
N ALA A 6 -6.74 19.58 -9.15
CA ALA A 6 -5.68 18.97 -8.37
C ALA A 6 -6.15 18.58 -6.95
N ILE A 7 -6.96 19.41 -6.30
CA ILE A 7 -7.57 19.11 -4.98
C ILE A 7 -8.51 17.92 -5.10
N LEU A 8 -9.44 17.93 -6.07
CA LEU A 8 -10.40 16.84 -6.27
C LEU A 8 -9.68 15.52 -6.59
N ALA A 9 -8.70 15.55 -7.49
CA ALA A 9 -7.89 14.39 -7.84
C ALA A 9 -7.14 13.84 -6.61
N THR A 10 -6.55 14.72 -5.81
CA THR A 10 -5.86 14.33 -4.56
C THR A 10 -6.82 13.68 -3.56
N ILE A 11 -8.03 14.25 -3.38
CA ILE A 11 -9.04 13.69 -2.47
C ILE A 11 -9.44 12.29 -2.93
N VAL A 12 -9.74 12.11 -4.22
CA VAL A 12 -10.15 10.81 -4.78
C VAL A 12 -9.02 9.78 -4.63
N GLY A 13 -7.78 10.14 -5.03
CA GLY A 13 -6.63 9.24 -4.92
C GLY A 13 -6.34 8.83 -3.48
N LEU A 14 -6.40 9.78 -2.54
CA LEU A 14 -6.19 9.52 -1.11
C LEU A 14 -7.30 8.64 -0.53
N SER A 15 -8.55 8.86 -0.94
CA SER A 15 -9.70 8.05 -0.50
C SER A 15 -9.54 6.58 -0.90
N VAL A 16 -9.05 6.29 -2.12
CA VAL A 16 -8.74 4.93 -2.57
C VAL A 16 -7.68 4.28 -1.68
N THR A 17 -6.59 5.00 -1.41
CA THR A 17 -5.49 4.50 -0.55
C THR A 17 -5.98 4.18 0.86
N ILE A 18 -6.73 5.09 1.48
CA ILE A 18 -7.26 4.89 2.83
C ILE A 18 -8.29 3.75 2.83
N GLY A 19 -9.15 3.65 1.82
CA GLY A 19 -10.15 2.59 1.71
C GLY A 19 -9.53 1.18 1.67
N TYR A 20 -8.53 0.96 0.82
CA TYR A 20 -7.78 -0.31 0.80
C TYR A 20 -7.06 -0.59 2.11
N GLY A 21 -6.40 0.43 2.67
CA GLY A 21 -5.68 0.28 3.92
C GLY A 21 -6.59 -0.05 5.10
N VAL A 22 -7.77 0.56 5.18
CA VAL A 22 -8.77 0.26 6.22
C VAL A 22 -9.33 -1.16 6.06
N SER A 23 -9.55 -1.62 4.82
CA SER A 23 -9.96 -3.01 4.58
C SER A 23 -8.88 -3.99 5.06
N GLN A 24 -7.61 -3.71 4.77
CA GLN A 24 -6.51 -4.54 5.23
C GLN A 24 -6.32 -4.49 6.76
N LEU A 25 -6.56 -3.33 7.39
CA LEU A 25 -6.60 -3.22 8.85
C LEU A 25 -7.70 -4.09 9.46
N ALA A 26 -8.91 -4.08 8.91
CA ALA A 26 -10.01 -4.91 9.40
C ALA A 26 -9.68 -6.40 9.31
N SER A 27 -9.08 -6.86 8.19
CA SER A 27 -8.60 -8.24 8.04
C SER A 27 -7.48 -8.57 9.04
N GLY A 28 -6.58 -7.62 9.30
CA GLY A 28 -5.53 -7.78 10.31
C GLY A 28 -6.08 -7.89 11.73
N PHE A 29 -7.02 -7.04 12.11
CA PHE A 29 -7.71 -7.13 13.40
C PHE A 29 -8.50 -8.43 13.55
N PHE A 30 -9.16 -8.89 12.48
CA PHE A 30 -9.82 -10.19 12.48
C PHE A 30 -8.83 -11.32 12.73
N ASN A 31 -7.69 -11.30 12.04
CA ASN A 31 -6.65 -12.32 12.21
C ASN A 31 -6.07 -12.38 13.63
N ILE A 32 -6.03 -11.26 14.34
CA ILE A 32 -5.53 -11.16 15.71
C ILE A 32 -6.60 -11.56 16.74
N SER A 33 -7.85 -11.10 16.56
CA SER A 33 -8.90 -11.18 17.57
C SER A 33 -9.92 -12.30 17.34
N GLY A 34 -10.06 -12.77 16.08
CA GLY A 34 -11.12 -13.70 15.69
C GLY A 34 -12.54 -13.10 15.74
N ALA A 35 -12.68 -11.76 15.86
CA ALA A 35 -13.99 -11.12 16.04
C ALA A 35 -14.81 -11.15 14.74
N GLU A 36 -15.86 -11.95 14.70
CA GLU A 36 -16.68 -12.24 13.51
C GLU A 36 -17.32 -11.01 12.86
N TRP A 37 -17.61 -9.95 13.63
CA TRP A 37 -18.19 -8.73 13.08
C TRP A 37 -17.27 -7.95 12.12
N LEU A 38 -15.95 -8.25 12.14
CA LEU A 38 -14.95 -7.60 11.31
C LEU A 38 -15.00 -8.05 9.84
N VAL A 39 -15.43 -9.30 9.61
CA VAL A 39 -15.52 -9.89 8.26
C VAL A 39 -16.88 -10.53 8.03
N ASP A 40 -17.32 -10.59 6.78
CA ASP A 40 -18.52 -11.29 6.37
C ASP A 40 -18.25 -12.80 6.17
N ASN A 41 -19.30 -13.55 5.79
CA ASN A 41 -19.21 -14.99 5.52
C ASN A 41 -18.25 -15.36 4.36
N SER A 42 -17.89 -14.39 3.52
CA SER A 42 -16.92 -14.54 2.43
C SER A 42 -15.50 -14.19 2.85
N GLY A 43 -15.29 -13.81 4.12
CA GLY A 43 -14.00 -13.33 4.65
C GLY A 43 -13.63 -11.91 4.22
N ARG A 44 -14.58 -11.14 3.66
CA ARG A 44 -14.38 -9.74 3.29
C ARG A 44 -14.65 -8.82 4.47
N PRO A 45 -13.87 -7.74 4.63
CA PRO A 45 -14.16 -6.73 5.66
C PRO A 45 -15.56 -6.16 5.57
N THR A 46 -16.29 -6.17 6.69
CA THR A 46 -17.63 -5.59 6.75
C THR A 46 -17.57 -4.06 6.66
N LEU A 47 -18.67 -3.45 6.18
CA LEU A 47 -18.76 -1.98 6.15
C LEU A 47 -18.57 -1.37 7.56
N MET A 48 -19.10 -2.02 8.60
CA MET A 48 -18.94 -1.56 9.97
C MET A 48 -17.48 -1.56 10.39
N ALA A 49 -16.73 -2.63 10.09
CA ALA A 49 -15.30 -2.72 10.38
C ALA A 49 -14.50 -1.64 9.64
N GLN A 50 -14.84 -1.38 8.38
CA GLN A 50 -14.21 -0.32 7.59
C GLN A 50 -14.51 1.07 8.16
N LEU A 51 -15.74 1.36 8.57
CA LEU A 51 -16.08 2.64 9.20
C LEU A 51 -15.38 2.84 10.55
N VAL A 52 -15.30 1.81 11.38
CA VAL A 52 -14.55 1.84 12.64
C VAL A 52 -13.07 2.09 12.38
N GLY A 53 -12.47 1.37 11.42
CA GLY A 53 -11.08 1.56 11.01
C GLY A 53 -10.83 2.98 10.49
N LEU A 54 -11.74 3.52 9.68
CA LEU A 54 -11.66 4.90 9.18
C LEU A 54 -11.68 5.92 10.32
N VAL A 55 -12.60 5.77 11.29
CA VAL A 55 -12.67 6.65 12.46
C VAL A 55 -11.38 6.58 13.28
N LEU A 56 -10.80 5.39 13.46
CA LEU A 56 -9.51 5.23 14.15
C LEU A 56 -8.38 5.96 13.42
N ILE A 57 -8.27 5.83 12.10
CA ILE A 57 -7.23 6.51 11.30
C ILE A 57 -7.42 8.02 11.33
N ILE A 58 -8.64 8.52 11.14
CA ILE A 58 -8.91 9.96 11.20
C ILE A 58 -8.57 10.52 12.58
N SER A 59 -8.98 9.84 13.65
CA SER A 59 -8.69 10.27 15.02
C SER A 59 -7.19 10.29 15.29
N ALA A 60 -6.44 9.26 14.86
CA ALA A 60 -4.99 9.21 15.00
C ALA A 60 -4.29 10.30 14.18
N SER A 61 -4.78 10.58 12.95
CA SER A 61 -4.27 11.68 12.13
C SER A 61 -4.53 13.05 12.76
N CYS A 62 -5.72 13.27 13.34
CA CYS A 62 -6.00 14.50 14.08
C CYS A 62 -5.05 14.68 15.27
N LEU A 63 -4.80 13.63 16.05
CA LEU A 63 -3.85 13.67 17.17
C LEU A 63 -2.41 13.93 16.70
N SER A 64 -2.00 13.30 15.59
CA SER A 64 -0.70 13.54 14.95
C SER A 64 -0.56 15.01 14.52
N ALA A 65 -1.57 15.57 13.88
CA ALA A 65 -1.59 16.96 13.43
C ALA A 65 -1.49 17.94 14.63
N MET A 66 -2.17 17.65 15.74
CA MET A 66 -2.12 18.45 16.96
C MET A 66 -0.75 18.41 17.66
N SER A 67 0.00 17.32 17.55
CA SER A 67 1.34 17.18 18.14
C SER A 67 2.43 17.96 17.39
N GLY A 68 2.10 18.54 16.25
CA GLY A 68 2.99 19.28 15.36
C GLY A 68 3.46 18.45 14.18
N LEU A 69 2.91 18.73 13.00
CA LEU A 69 3.09 17.99 11.75
C LEU A 69 4.55 17.60 11.45
N LYS A 70 5.52 18.48 11.68
CA LYS A 70 6.93 18.21 11.35
C LYS A 70 7.57 17.12 12.22
N LYS A 71 7.25 17.08 13.52
CA LYS A 71 7.81 16.09 14.46
C LYS A 71 7.07 14.76 14.37
N GLY A 72 5.74 14.81 14.30
CA GLY A 72 4.88 13.63 14.22
C GLY A 72 5.16 12.81 12.97
N ILE A 73 5.07 13.43 11.78
CA ILE A 73 5.33 12.77 10.49
C ILE A 73 6.73 12.15 10.44
N LYS A 74 7.76 12.88 10.88
CA LYS A 74 9.15 12.36 10.86
C LYS A 74 9.30 11.13 11.76
N TRP A 75 8.73 11.15 12.97
CA TRP A 75 8.85 10.06 13.91
C TRP A 75 8.10 8.81 13.44
N LEU A 76 6.85 8.98 12.97
CA LEU A 76 6.07 7.90 12.38
C LEU A 76 6.75 7.31 11.14
N SER A 77 7.29 8.15 10.26
CA SER A 77 8.00 7.68 9.05
C SER A 77 9.25 6.87 9.39
N ASN A 78 9.99 7.23 10.44
CA ASN A 78 11.14 6.44 10.88
C ASN A 78 10.72 5.09 11.46
N ILE A 79 9.62 5.04 12.22
CA ILE A 79 9.05 3.77 12.71
C ILE A 79 8.60 2.91 11.52
N ASN A 80 7.87 3.48 10.55
CA ASN A 80 7.45 2.78 9.35
C ASN A 80 8.62 2.15 8.61
N MET A 81 9.70 2.90 8.42
CA MET A 81 10.90 2.37 7.78
C MET A 81 11.49 1.20 8.57
N GLY A 82 11.62 1.33 9.89
CA GLY A 82 12.13 0.28 10.75
C GLY A 82 11.27 -0.98 10.73
N LEU A 83 9.95 -0.83 10.86
CA LEU A 83 9.00 -1.94 10.80
C LEU A 83 8.96 -2.60 9.42
N SER A 84 9.03 -1.81 8.33
CA SER A 84 9.08 -2.34 6.96
C SER A 84 10.32 -3.19 6.73
N VAL A 85 11.49 -2.71 7.16
CA VAL A 85 12.76 -3.47 7.08
C VAL A 85 12.66 -4.74 7.93
N PHE A 86 12.07 -4.66 9.12
CA PHE A 86 11.86 -5.83 9.98
C PHE A 86 10.97 -6.88 9.29
N VAL A 87 9.84 -6.49 8.70
CA VAL A 87 8.92 -7.42 8.01
C VAL A 87 9.60 -8.03 6.78
N ILE A 88 10.33 -7.24 5.98
CA ILE A 88 11.09 -7.77 4.84
C ILE A 88 12.15 -8.77 5.32
N ALA A 89 12.94 -8.41 6.33
CA ALA A 89 13.97 -9.29 6.90
C ALA A 89 13.36 -10.59 7.45
N PHE A 90 12.18 -10.50 8.06
CA PHE A 90 11.44 -11.66 8.51
C PHE A 90 11.12 -12.62 7.34
N PHE A 91 10.55 -12.12 6.24
CA PHE A 91 10.25 -12.96 5.07
C PHE A 91 11.51 -13.48 4.36
N VAL A 92 12.61 -12.74 4.41
CA VAL A 92 13.93 -13.21 3.93
C VAL A 92 14.44 -14.40 4.77
N ILE A 93 14.19 -14.42 6.07
CA ILE A 93 14.69 -15.47 6.97
C ILE A 93 13.76 -16.69 7.01
N PHE A 94 12.45 -16.46 7.11
CA PHE A 94 11.44 -17.49 7.35
C PHE A 94 10.60 -17.85 6.12
N GLY A 95 10.65 -17.07 5.05
CA GLY A 95 9.96 -17.34 3.79
C GLY A 95 10.71 -18.30 2.87
N ALA A 96 10.19 -18.47 1.65
CA ALA A 96 10.79 -19.27 0.59
C ALA A 96 11.98 -18.57 -0.07
N THR A 97 13.06 -18.31 0.67
CA THR A 97 14.16 -17.41 0.28
C THR A 97 14.83 -17.80 -1.02
N PHE A 98 15.11 -19.08 -1.25
CA PHE A 98 15.76 -19.53 -2.49
C PHE A 98 14.85 -19.34 -3.69
N PHE A 99 13.57 -19.70 -3.56
CA PHE A 99 12.56 -19.47 -4.59
C PHE A 99 12.36 -17.97 -4.85
N ALA A 100 12.31 -17.16 -3.80
CA ALA A 100 12.19 -15.71 -3.89
C ALA A 100 13.39 -15.06 -4.61
N LEU A 101 14.62 -15.47 -4.31
CA LEU A 101 15.81 -14.97 -4.99
C LEU A 101 15.83 -15.33 -6.47
N GLN A 102 15.52 -16.57 -6.79
CA GLN A 102 15.41 -17.02 -8.17
C GLN A 102 14.32 -16.22 -8.92
N THR A 103 13.15 -16.13 -8.34
CA THR A 103 12.01 -15.39 -8.90
C THR A 103 12.32 -13.91 -9.07
N PHE A 104 13.06 -13.29 -8.13
CA PHE A 104 13.43 -11.88 -8.21
C PHE A 104 14.18 -11.53 -9.50
N PHE A 105 15.22 -12.31 -9.83
CA PHE A 105 16.02 -12.05 -11.03
C PHE A 105 15.25 -12.39 -12.32
N TYR A 106 14.55 -13.52 -12.35
CA TYR A 106 13.73 -13.89 -13.51
C TYR A 106 12.59 -12.92 -13.74
N ALA A 107 11.87 -12.53 -12.69
CA ALA A 107 10.74 -11.61 -12.80
C ALA A 107 11.17 -10.21 -13.30
N ILE A 108 12.32 -9.70 -12.86
CA ILE A 108 12.85 -8.43 -13.41
C ILE A 108 13.15 -8.57 -14.90
N TRP A 109 13.81 -9.65 -15.30
CA TRP A 109 14.13 -9.89 -16.71
C TRP A 109 12.87 -10.02 -17.56
N ASP A 110 11.95 -10.89 -17.14
CA ASP A 110 10.68 -11.13 -17.85
C ASP A 110 9.83 -9.85 -17.91
N TYR A 111 9.81 -9.06 -16.84
CA TYR A 111 9.13 -7.77 -16.83
C TYR A 111 9.70 -6.81 -17.88
N LEU A 112 11.02 -6.67 -17.95
CA LEU A 112 11.65 -5.78 -18.91
C LEU A 112 11.43 -6.23 -20.36
N VAL A 113 11.48 -7.55 -20.62
CA VAL A 113 11.25 -8.12 -21.95
C VAL A 113 9.77 -8.05 -22.36
N ALA A 114 8.85 -8.32 -21.43
CA ALA A 114 7.41 -8.33 -21.70
C ALA A 114 6.78 -6.92 -21.70
N MET A 115 7.42 -5.94 -21.05
CA MET A 115 6.86 -4.59 -20.85
C MET A 115 6.40 -3.91 -22.15
N PRO A 116 7.14 -3.92 -23.28
CA PRO A 116 6.69 -3.28 -24.52
C PRO A 116 5.41 -3.91 -25.07
N ALA A 117 5.33 -5.24 -25.08
CA ALA A 117 4.15 -5.97 -25.55
C ALA A 117 2.95 -5.73 -24.62
N MET A 118 3.13 -5.87 -23.31
CA MET A 118 2.06 -5.68 -22.33
C MET A 118 1.53 -4.25 -22.29
N SER A 119 2.37 -3.25 -22.57
CA SER A 119 1.97 -1.83 -22.59
C SER A 119 1.05 -1.49 -23.78
N THR A 120 1.09 -2.28 -24.83
CA THR A 120 0.32 -2.05 -26.06
C THR A 120 -0.82 -3.04 -26.25
N THR A 121 -0.89 -4.10 -25.46
CA THR A 121 -1.92 -5.12 -25.58
C THR A 121 -3.21 -4.66 -24.91
N VAL A 122 -4.30 -4.65 -25.70
CA VAL A 122 -5.66 -4.39 -25.22
C VAL A 122 -6.49 -5.64 -25.48
N TRP A 123 -6.99 -6.20 -24.40
CA TRP A 123 -7.86 -7.38 -24.47
C TRP A 123 -9.30 -6.96 -24.74
N SER A 124 -9.94 -7.62 -25.71
CA SER A 124 -11.36 -7.44 -26.03
C SER A 124 -11.99 -8.82 -26.16
N GLY A 125 -13.09 -9.08 -25.48
CA GLY A 125 -13.78 -10.37 -25.52
C GLY A 125 -15.29 -10.18 -25.66
N ASN A 126 -15.96 -11.16 -26.23
CA ASN A 126 -17.41 -11.16 -26.50
C ASN A 126 -18.23 -11.89 -25.43
N GLY A 127 -17.71 -12.03 -24.21
CA GLY A 127 -18.45 -12.53 -23.03
C GLY A 127 -18.24 -14.00 -22.66
N GLU A 128 -17.90 -14.89 -23.59
CA GLU A 128 -17.72 -16.33 -23.34
C GLU A 128 -16.29 -16.85 -23.57
N ASP A 129 -15.42 -16.03 -24.12
CA ASP A 129 -14.02 -16.39 -24.41
C ASP A 129 -13.07 -16.09 -23.25
N PRO A 130 -11.93 -16.81 -23.11
CA PRO A 130 -10.86 -16.48 -22.17
C PRO A 130 -10.37 -15.03 -22.27
N SER A 131 -10.51 -14.39 -23.43
CA SER A 131 -10.22 -12.97 -23.66
C SER A 131 -11.12 -12.04 -22.84
N SER A 132 -12.35 -12.42 -22.52
CA SER A 132 -13.25 -11.62 -21.66
C SER A 132 -12.80 -11.58 -20.20
N ALA A 133 -12.24 -12.69 -19.70
CA ALA A 133 -11.63 -12.72 -18.36
C ALA A 133 -10.38 -11.82 -18.30
N LEU A 134 -9.53 -11.86 -19.35
CA LEU A 134 -8.37 -10.97 -19.46
C LEU A 134 -8.76 -9.50 -19.61
N GLN A 135 -9.83 -9.20 -20.34
CA GLN A 135 -10.38 -7.84 -20.43
C GLN A 135 -10.87 -7.33 -19.07
N SER A 136 -11.60 -8.16 -18.33
CA SER A 136 -12.08 -7.84 -16.99
C SER A 136 -10.92 -7.62 -16.02
N TRP A 137 -9.89 -8.48 -16.09
CA TRP A 137 -8.67 -8.34 -15.31
C TRP A 137 -7.93 -7.04 -15.67
N GLN A 138 -7.78 -6.72 -16.97
CA GLN A 138 -7.12 -5.49 -17.41
C GLN A 138 -7.87 -4.24 -16.93
N GLY A 139 -9.22 -4.27 -16.94
CA GLY A 139 -10.05 -3.20 -16.39
C GLY A 139 -9.86 -3.03 -14.89
N ALA A 140 -9.89 -4.13 -14.14
CA ALA A 140 -9.77 -4.12 -12.69
C ALA A 140 -8.38 -3.74 -12.19
N TRP A 141 -7.32 -4.02 -12.94
CA TRP A 141 -5.94 -3.79 -12.51
C TRP A 141 -5.25 -2.69 -13.30
N THR A 142 -5.09 -2.84 -14.60
CA THR A 142 -4.31 -1.88 -15.41
C THR A 142 -4.99 -0.52 -15.46
N ILE A 143 -6.27 -0.46 -15.86
CA ILE A 143 -7.00 0.81 -16.00
C ILE A 143 -7.20 1.46 -14.63
N PHE A 144 -7.56 0.67 -13.62
CA PHE A 144 -7.74 1.15 -12.27
C PHE A 144 -6.45 1.76 -11.68
N TYR A 145 -5.31 1.06 -11.80
CA TYR A 145 -4.03 1.58 -11.30
C TYR A 145 -3.58 2.83 -12.05
N TRP A 146 -3.75 2.90 -13.36
CA TRP A 146 -3.48 4.11 -14.13
C TRP A 146 -4.31 5.29 -13.65
N ALA A 147 -5.63 5.11 -13.49
CA ALA A 147 -6.52 6.14 -12.99
C ALA A 147 -6.12 6.62 -11.58
N TRP A 148 -5.79 5.70 -10.69
CA TRP A 148 -5.34 5.98 -9.33
C TRP A 148 -4.04 6.79 -9.32
N TRP A 149 -3.03 6.35 -10.08
CA TRP A 149 -1.75 7.06 -10.15
C TRP A 149 -1.86 8.44 -10.79
N ILE A 150 -2.68 8.61 -11.81
CA ILE A 150 -2.96 9.92 -12.39
C ILE A 150 -3.63 10.84 -11.35
N ALA A 151 -4.60 10.34 -10.60
CA ALA A 151 -5.24 11.10 -9.52
C ALA A 151 -4.23 11.47 -8.41
N PHE A 152 -3.25 10.62 -8.14
CA PHE A 152 -2.22 10.85 -7.13
C PHE A 152 -1.11 11.82 -7.57
N ALA A 153 -0.93 12.04 -8.87
CA ALA A 153 0.19 12.82 -9.42
C ALA A 153 0.30 14.26 -8.86
N PRO A 154 -0.79 15.04 -8.69
CA PRO A 154 -0.70 16.38 -8.12
C PRO A 154 -0.20 16.37 -6.67
N PHE A 155 -0.69 15.43 -5.86
CA PHE A 155 -0.29 15.25 -4.47
C PHE A 155 1.20 14.89 -4.36
N VAL A 156 1.61 13.81 -5.03
CA VAL A 156 2.98 13.31 -4.99
C VAL A 156 3.97 14.33 -5.55
N GLY A 157 3.63 14.97 -6.68
CA GLY A 157 4.47 15.98 -7.31
C GLY A 157 4.75 17.17 -6.39
N LEU A 158 3.73 17.72 -5.76
CA LEU A 158 3.88 18.83 -4.82
C LEU A 158 4.58 18.44 -3.53
N PHE A 159 4.31 17.26 -3.00
CA PHE A 159 4.99 16.74 -1.83
C PHE A 159 6.49 16.56 -2.09
N LEU A 160 6.84 15.89 -3.19
CA LEU A 160 8.23 15.66 -3.58
C LEU A 160 8.95 16.97 -3.89
N ALA A 161 8.33 17.93 -4.57
CA ALA A 161 8.90 19.25 -4.82
C ALA A 161 9.27 20.00 -3.54
N ARG A 162 8.51 19.79 -2.45
CA ARG A 162 8.81 20.40 -1.14
C ARG A 162 9.96 19.72 -0.42
N VAL A 163 9.97 18.37 -0.42
CA VAL A 163 10.95 17.58 0.31
C VAL A 163 12.32 17.60 -0.39
N SER A 164 12.33 17.80 -1.70
CA SER A 164 13.57 17.81 -2.50
C SER A 164 14.30 19.15 -2.56
N ARG A 165 13.82 20.18 -1.87
CA ARG A 165 14.49 21.50 -1.88
C ARG A 165 15.95 21.39 -1.42
N GLY A 166 16.87 21.92 -2.25
CA GLY A 166 18.31 21.90 -1.99
C GLY A 166 19.01 20.60 -2.37
N ARG A 167 18.31 19.65 -2.97
CA ARG A 167 18.90 18.42 -3.51
C ARG A 167 19.17 18.51 -5.00
N THR A 168 20.15 17.74 -5.46
CA THR A 168 20.42 17.61 -6.90
C THR A 168 19.36 16.77 -7.59
N ILE A 169 19.19 16.94 -8.91
CA ILE A 169 18.27 16.13 -9.73
C ILE A 169 18.60 14.65 -9.61
N ARG A 170 19.91 14.30 -9.56
CA ARG A 170 20.35 12.92 -9.39
C ARG A 170 19.87 12.32 -8.06
N GLU A 171 20.06 13.03 -6.96
CA GLU A 171 19.58 12.59 -5.63
C GLU A 171 18.06 12.45 -5.59
N TYR A 172 17.35 13.36 -6.27
CA TYR A 172 15.90 13.30 -6.39
C TYR A 172 15.44 12.04 -7.13
N VAL A 173 15.98 11.79 -8.33
CA VAL A 173 15.59 10.62 -9.14
C VAL A 173 15.94 9.31 -8.41
N ILE A 174 17.12 9.21 -7.84
CA ILE A 174 17.52 8.00 -7.09
C ILE A 174 16.61 7.80 -5.86
N GLY A 175 16.39 8.84 -5.07
CA GLY A 175 15.64 8.76 -3.82
C GLY A 175 14.13 8.62 -3.99
N ALA A 176 13.55 9.22 -5.02
CA ALA A 176 12.10 9.23 -5.22
C ALA A 176 11.59 8.17 -6.19
N MET A 177 12.44 7.65 -7.08
CA MET A 177 12.03 6.68 -8.09
C MET A 177 12.75 5.33 -7.92
N ILE A 178 14.07 5.31 -7.95
CA ILE A 178 14.83 4.05 -8.02
C ILE A 178 14.75 3.28 -6.69
N ILE A 179 15.06 3.92 -5.57
CA ILE A 179 15.08 3.25 -4.26
C ILE A 179 13.70 2.69 -3.89
N PRO A 180 12.59 3.46 -3.95
CA PRO A 180 11.28 2.94 -3.64
C PRO A 180 10.86 1.78 -4.57
N SER A 181 11.16 1.88 -5.87
CA SER A 181 10.85 0.81 -6.82
C SER A 181 11.60 -0.49 -6.51
N LEU A 182 12.89 -0.39 -6.15
CA LEU A 182 13.66 -1.56 -5.73
C LEU A 182 13.11 -2.18 -4.43
N ILE A 183 12.71 -1.37 -3.46
CA ILE A 183 12.07 -1.86 -2.23
C ILE A 183 10.77 -2.59 -2.55
N CYS A 184 9.95 -2.05 -3.46
CA CYS A 184 8.72 -2.72 -3.91
C CYS A 184 9.03 -4.06 -4.59
N LEU A 185 10.02 -4.12 -5.47
CA LEU A 185 10.43 -5.37 -6.13
C LEU A 185 10.92 -6.41 -5.12
N VAL A 186 11.70 -6.00 -4.13
CA VAL A 186 12.13 -6.88 -3.03
C VAL A 186 10.92 -7.37 -2.23
N TRP A 187 9.98 -6.49 -1.90
CA TRP A 187 8.75 -6.87 -1.22
C TRP A 187 7.95 -7.91 -2.00
N PHE A 188 7.69 -7.68 -3.29
CA PHE A 188 6.97 -8.62 -4.12
C PHE A 188 7.70 -9.96 -4.28
N ALA A 189 9.03 -9.92 -4.39
CA ALA A 189 9.83 -11.13 -4.52
C ALA A 189 9.80 -11.97 -3.24
N PHE A 190 10.04 -11.40 -2.06
CA PHE A 190 10.14 -12.20 -0.85
C PHE A 190 8.78 -12.53 -0.23
N VAL A 191 7.86 -11.58 -0.16
CA VAL A 191 6.53 -11.80 0.40
C VAL A 191 5.63 -12.51 -0.60
N GLY A 192 5.58 -12.01 -1.85
CA GLY A 192 4.74 -12.59 -2.91
C GLY A 192 5.20 -13.98 -3.34
N ALA A 193 6.50 -14.18 -3.56
CA ALA A 193 7.00 -15.50 -3.93
C ALA A 193 6.80 -16.53 -2.81
N THR A 194 6.89 -16.15 -1.53
CA THR A 194 6.57 -17.06 -0.43
C THR A 194 5.10 -17.52 -0.50
N ALA A 195 4.17 -16.62 -0.78
CA ALA A 195 2.76 -16.97 -0.95
C ALA A 195 2.53 -17.90 -2.16
N ILE A 196 3.21 -17.62 -3.28
CA ILE A 196 3.15 -18.43 -4.50
C ILE A 196 3.75 -19.82 -4.26
N ASP A 197 4.89 -19.91 -3.59
CA ASP A 197 5.55 -21.18 -3.27
C ASP A 197 4.66 -22.07 -2.39
N LEU A 198 3.97 -21.50 -1.40
CA LEU A 198 3.03 -22.22 -0.56
C LEU A 198 1.82 -22.78 -1.35
N GLU A 199 1.34 -22.05 -2.35
CA GLU A 199 0.27 -22.52 -3.23
C GLU A 199 0.77 -23.60 -4.21
N LEU A 200 1.92 -23.40 -4.84
CA LEU A 200 2.50 -24.33 -5.81
C LEU A 200 2.95 -25.64 -5.17
N SER A 201 3.47 -25.58 -3.95
CA SER A 201 3.84 -26.77 -3.15
C SER A 201 2.64 -27.52 -2.58
N GLY A 202 1.41 -26.98 -2.72
CA GLY A 202 0.19 -27.57 -2.20
C GLY A 202 -0.01 -27.43 -0.68
N VAL A 203 0.87 -26.70 0.01
CA VAL A 203 0.73 -26.43 1.44
C VAL A 203 -0.49 -25.56 1.72
N ALA A 204 -0.70 -24.53 0.88
CA ALA A 204 -1.81 -23.60 1.06
C ALA A 204 -3.17 -24.17 0.58
N GLN A 205 -3.20 -25.14 -0.34
CA GLN A 205 -4.42 -25.76 -0.87
C GLN A 205 -5.50 -24.76 -1.31
N GLY A 206 -5.08 -23.62 -1.88
CA GLY A 206 -5.99 -22.54 -2.29
C GLY A 206 -6.36 -21.55 -1.17
N ALA A 207 -5.85 -21.72 0.04
CA ALA A 207 -6.23 -20.85 1.16
C ALA A 207 -5.76 -19.39 1.01
N ILE A 208 -4.72 -19.13 0.20
CA ILE A 208 -4.24 -17.79 -0.08
C ILE A 208 -4.94 -17.22 -1.31
N VAL A 209 -4.97 -17.96 -2.42
CA VAL A 209 -5.50 -17.48 -3.70
C VAL A 209 -7.02 -17.23 -3.65
N ASN A 210 -7.76 -18.00 -2.86
CA ASN A 210 -9.21 -17.82 -2.68
C ASN A 210 -9.58 -16.85 -1.55
N ALA A 211 -8.61 -16.37 -0.77
CA ALA A 211 -8.86 -15.38 0.28
C ALA A 211 -9.11 -13.99 -0.34
N ASP A 212 -9.86 -13.16 0.40
CA ASP A 212 -9.95 -11.74 0.06
C ASP A 212 -8.56 -11.11 0.02
N ILE A 213 -8.33 -10.18 -0.94
CA ILE A 213 -7.03 -9.53 -1.16
C ILE A 213 -6.47 -8.92 0.13
N SER A 214 -7.33 -8.35 0.98
CA SER A 214 -6.94 -7.74 2.25
C SER A 214 -6.46 -8.76 3.30
N ALA A 215 -6.81 -10.05 3.15
CA ALA A 215 -6.49 -11.12 4.08
C ALA A 215 -5.30 -12.00 3.63
N GLN A 216 -4.90 -11.95 2.36
CA GLN A 216 -3.88 -12.86 1.78
C GLN A 216 -2.56 -12.87 2.55
N LEU A 217 -2.05 -11.68 2.94
CA LEU A 217 -0.82 -11.58 3.72
C LEU A 217 -0.92 -12.30 5.06
N PHE A 218 -2.05 -12.14 5.76
CA PHE A 218 -2.27 -12.79 7.06
C PHE A 218 -2.44 -14.31 6.91
N LYS A 219 -3.08 -14.78 5.83
CA LYS A 219 -3.16 -16.21 5.50
C LYS A 219 -1.77 -16.79 5.25
N THR A 220 -0.92 -16.08 4.50
CA THR A 220 0.46 -16.49 4.25
C THR A 220 1.24 -16.64 5.56
N ILE A 221 1.14 -15.66 6.46
CA ILE A 221 1.81 -15.67 7.76
C ILE A 221 1.35 -16.87 8.62
N ASN A 222 0.05 -17.14 8.64
CA ASN A 222 -0.52 -18.25 9.41
C ASN A 222 -0.07 -19.63 8.91
N LEU A 223 0.35 -19.74 7.64
CA LEU A 223 0.85 -21.00 7.08
C LEU A 223 2.33 -21.25 7.34
N ILE A 224 3.12 -20.18 7.55
CA ILE A 224 4.57 -20.30 7.76
C ILE A 224 4.98 -20.26 9.24
N LEU A 225 4.08 -19.86 10.14
CA LEU A 225 4.38 -19.64 11.56
C LEU A 225 3.47 -20.46 12.48
N SER A 226 3.95 -20.69 13.71
CA SER A 226 3.07 -21.12 14.81
C SER A 226 2.01 -20.05 15.11
N PRO A 227 0.85 -20.44 15.65
CA PRO A 227 -0.24 -19.50 15.92
C PRO A 227 0.19 -18.26 16.72
N GLU A 228 1.03 -18.44 17.74
CA GLU A 228 1.49 -17.35 18.61
C GLU A 228 2.38 -16.37 17.86
N LEU A 229 3.30 -16.88 17.04
CA LEU A 229 4.20 -16.03 16.23
C LEU A 229 3.45 -15.36 15.10
N ALA A 230 2.46 -16.02 14.52
CA ALA A 230 1.60 -15.46 13.48
C ALA A 230 0.80 -14.27 14.02
N VAL A 231 0.22 -14.38 15.21
CA VAL A 231 -0.47 -13.27 15.88
C VAL A 231 0.52 -12.14 16.19
N ALA A 232 1.69 -12.44 16.74
CA ALA A 232 2.69 -11.43 17.07
C ALA A 232 3.14 -10.62 15.83
N LEU A 233 3.43 -11.31 14.71
CA LEU A 233 3.79 -10.65 13.46
C LEU A 233 2.61 -9.86 12.87
N SER A 234 1.38 -10.38 12.98
CA SER A 234 0.17 -9.68 12.54
C SER A 234 -0.05 -8.38 13.31
N VAL A 235 0.24 -8.34 14.60
CA VAL A 235 0.21 -7.10 15.41
C VAL A 235 1.23 -6.10 14.86
N VAL A 236 2.45 -6.52 14.56
CA VAL A 236 3.48 -5.64 13.96
C VAL A 236 2.99 -5.07 12.63
N ILE A 237 2.40 -5.89 11.77
CA ILE A 237 1.88 -5.47 10.46
C ILE A 237 0.69 -4.51 10.62
N VAL A 238 -0.23 -4.77 11.54
CA VAL A 238 -1.36 -3.87 11.82
C VAL A 238 -0.86 -2.50 12.32
N VAL A 239 0.13 -2.47 13.21
CA VAL A 239 0.77 -1.21 13.65
C VAL A 239 1.44 -0.49 12.47
N LEU A 240 2.15 -1.23 11.61
CA LEU A 240 2.78 -0.69 10.40
C LEU A 240 1.73 -0.08 9.46
N LEU A 241 0.62 -0.79 9.19
CA LEU A 241 -0.48 -0.30 8.37
C LEU A 241 -1.11 0.97 8.95
N MET A 242 -1.41 0.98 10.26
CA MET A 242 -1.97 2.16 10.93
C MET A 242 -1.06 3.38 10.78
N THR A 243 0.23 3.21 11.04
CA THR A 243 1.18 4.32 10.95
C THR A 243 1.39 4.81 9.52
N PHE A 244 1.36 3.92 8.51
CA PHE A 244 1.36 4.31 7.10
C PHE A 244 0.12 5.09 6.69
N LEU A 245 -1.07 4.65 7.11
CA LEU A 245 -2.32 5.33 6.79
C LEU A 245 -2.39 6.72 7.43
N VAL A 246 -1.96 6.86 8.69
CA VAL A 246 -1.90 8.15 9.37
C VAL A 246 -0.93 9.10 8.65
N THR A 247 0.28 8.64 8.30
CA THR A 247 1.25 9.50 7.58
C THR A 247 0.78 9.88 6.19
N SER A 248 0.05 9.00 5.50
CA SER A 248 -0.55 9.28 4.20
C SER A 248 -1.67 10.32 4.31
N ALA A 249 -2.56 10.18 5.30
CA ALA A 249 -3.61 11.14 5.57
C ALA A 249 -3.05 12.53 5.92
N ASP A 250 -2.08 12.60 6.84
CA ASP A 250 -1.42 13.85 7.25
C ASP A 250 -0.76 14.56 6.07
N SER A 251 -0.06 13.80 5.24
CA SER A 251 0.62 14.34 4.05
C SER A 251 -0.38 14.83 3.01
N GLY A 252 -1.48 14.11 2.80
CA GLY A 252 -2.56 14.49 1.91
C GLY A 252 -3.25 15.79 2.35
N ILE A 253 -3.61 15.89 3.61
CA ILE A 253 -4.22 17.09 4.20
C ILE A 253 -3.29 18.31 4.05
N LEU A 254 -1.99 18.12 4.29
CA LEU A 254 -1.00 19.18 4.13
C LEU A 254 -0.96 19.73 2.70
N ILE A 255 -1.02 18.85 1.70
CA ILE A 255 -0.99 19.26 0.29
C ILE A 255 -2.31 19.90 -0.15
N ILE A 256 -3.46 19.33 0.26
CA ILE A 256 -4.79 19.91 -0.01
C ILE A 256 -4.86 21.33 0.55
N ASN A 257 -4.44 21.54 1.80
CA ASN A 257 -4.41 22.86 2.44
C ASN A 257 -3.50 23.84 1.68
N THR A 258 -2.37 23.34 1.16
CA THR A 258 -1.45 24.18 0.36
C THR A 258 -2.07 24.61 -0.95
N LEU A 259 -2.72 23.71 -1.67
CA LEU A 259 -3.43 24.00 -2.91
C LEU A 259 -4.58 24.98 -2.65
N ALA A 260 -5.37 24.74 -1.61
CA ALA A 260 -6.49 25.59 -1.24
C ALA A 260 -6.07 27.03 -0.85
N SER A 261 -4.87 27.21 -0.31
CA SER A 261 -4.31 28.53 0.03
C SER A 261 -3.57 29.21 -1.13
N GLY A 262 -3.70 28.70 -2.36
CA GLY A 262 -3.05 29.27 -3.54
C GLY A 262 -1.51 29.23 -3.48
N GLY A 263 -0.93 28.25 -2.76
CA GLY A 263 0.51 28.10 -2.61
C GLY A 263 1.16 29.10 -1.64
N SER A 264 0.44 30.07 -1.14
CA SER A 264 0.95 31.03 -0.17
C SER A 264 1.01 30.38 1.21
N GLN A 265 2.20 29.93 1.61
CA GLN A 265 2.47 29.69 3.02
C GLN A 265 2.67 31.02 3.73
N SER A 266 1.58 31.59 4.20
CA SER A 266 1.68 32.50 5.34
C SER A 266 2.08 31.64 6.56
N GLN A 267 3.38 31.43 6.73
CA GLN A 267 3.94 30.99 8.01
C GLN A 267 3.84 32.18 8.99
N LYS A 268 2.65 32.53 9.43
CA LYS A 268 2.49 33.06 10.76
C LYS A 268 2.40 31.84 11.69
N GLN A 269 3.56 31.38 12.15
CA GLN A 269 3.58 30.68 13.44
C GLN A 269 2.96 31.63 14.46
N PRO A 270 1.95 31.23 15.24
CA PRO A 270 1.62 31.93 16.45
C PRO A 270 2.89 31.90 17.31
N ASN A 271 3.42 33.07 17.63
CA ASN A 271 4.40 33.22 18.70
C ASN A 271 3.74 32.69 19.97
N MET A 272 4.16 31.53 20.46
CA MET A 272 4.11 31.07 21.81
C MET A 272 5.49 30.56 22.21
#